data_496ac301f7b5443524368d018f662909
#
_entry.id   496ac301f7b5443524368d018f662909
#
_cell.length_a   1.000
_cell.length_b   1.000
_cell.length_c   1.000
_cell.angle_alpha   90.00
_cell.angle_beta   90.00
_cell.angle_gamma   90.00
#
_symmetry.space_group_name_H-M   'P 1'
#
loop_
_entity.id
_entity.type
_entity.pdbx_description
1 polymer ?
#
loop_
_entity_poly.entity_id
_entity_poly.type
_entity_poly.pdbx_seq_one_letter_code
_entity_poly.pdbx_strand_id
1 'polypeptide(L)'
;LFLQSIYYGLKLDSVCRKIKSRHKFEYDLNAILSDLIYTRVLEPSSKSSSFRAAKQFLEPPTYELHDVYRALSVLASEMDFIQSEVYKNSFFLGDRMDRILYYDCTNYYFEIEQEDGDKKYGKSKEHRPNPIIQMGLFTDGDGIPLAFSLFPGNQNEQKSLKPLETKILQQFGCDKFIYCSDAGLASEDNRVLNYMGQRAFIVTQSIKKLPAEDRAWALKKTGFKRLSDDKPVDLTKLTDDDKNQLYYKDEPLTTKKLDQKLIITYSPKYAAYQKAIRAEQISRAEKMVANGSLKKQRKNPNDPARFVNKVAVTNEGEKAKIHYYLDTDKIAEEEMYDGLYAVCTDLLDDDVADILKVSEGRWQIEDCFRTMKTDFEARPVYLNREDRIKAHFLTCFLALLHFRLLNRSLKGTYTTEQLLHTLKDIKFTDIEEQGFMPVYER
;
A
#
# COMPACT_ATOMS: atom_id res chain seq x y z
N LEU A 1 -1.44 28.70 0.58
CA LEU A 1 -0.43 29.08 -0.43
C LEU A 1 0.40 27.88 -0.90
N PHE A 2 1.07 27.09 -0.01
CA PHE A 2 1.92 25.96 -0.44
C PHE A 2 1.13 24.87 -1.18
N LEU A 3 0.00 24.44 -0.64
CA LEU A 3 -0.87 23.46 -1.33
C LEU A 3 -1.48 24.04 -2.60
N GLN A 4 -1.76 25.35 -2.61
CA GLN A 4 -2.27 26.06 -3.76
C GLN A 4 -1.26 26.08 -4.92
N SER A 5 0.03 26.26 -4.63
CA SER A 5 1.07 26.20 -5.66
C SER A 5 1.13 24.83 -6.35
N ILE A 6 0.96 23.74 -5.60
CA ILE A 6 0.85 22.39 -6.16
C ILE A 6 -0.45 22.24 -6.98
N TYR A 7 -1.57 22.79 -6.49
CA TYR A 7 -2.85 22.75 -7.17
C TYR A 7 -2.79 23.37 -8.58
N TYR A 8 -2.20 24.55 -8.68
CA TYR A 8 -2.01 25.22 -9.97
C TYR A 8 -0.91 24.58 -10.82
N GLY A 9 0.14 24.04 -10.22
CA GLY A 9 1.14 23.23 -10.93
C GLY A 9 0.51 22.02 -11.60
N LEU A 10 -0.43 21.35 -10.94
CA LEU A 10 -1.25 20.26 -11.51
C LEU A 10 -2.32 20.75 -12.49
N LYS A 11 -2.46 22.05 -12.72
CA LYS A 11 -3.46 22.70 -13.59
C LYS A 11 -4.90 22.26 -13.28
N LEU A 12 -5.23 22.02 -12.02
CA LEU A 12 -6.55 21.58 -11.59
C LEU A 12 -7.63 22.63 -11.88
N ASP A 13 -7.31 23.92 -11.86
CA ASP A 13 -8.17 25.00 -12.33
C ASP A 13 -8.60 24.79 -13.81
N SER A 14 -7.67 24.41 -14.67
CA SER A 14 -7.95 24.10 -16.07
C SER A 14 -8.79 22.84 -16.22
N VAL A 15 -8.50 21.80 -15.39
CA VAL A 15 -9.31 20.58 -15.34
C VAL A 15 -10.75 20.91 -14.94
N CYS A 16 -10.96 21.73 -13.91
CA CYS A 16 -12.29 22.18 -13.48
C CYS A 16 -13.02 22.96 -14.59
N ARG A 17 -12.33 23.84 -15.33
CA ARG A 17 -12.92 24.53 -16.51
C ARG A 17 -13.36 23.55 -17.60
N LYS A 18 -12.54 22.52 -17.91
CA LYS A 18 -12.91 21.46 -18.86
C LYS A 18 -14.13 20.67 -18.40
N ILE A 19 -14.24 20.38 -17.09
CA ILE A 19 -15.40 19.71 -16.51
C ILE A 19 -16.65 20.60 -16.63
N LYS A 20 -16.53 21.89 -16.26
CA LYS A 20 -17.63 22.85 -16.36
C LYS A 20 -18.18 22.96 -17.78
N SER A 21 -17.34 22.85 -18.81
CA SER A 21 -17.81 22.88 -20.20
C SER A 21 -18.67 21.68 -20.62
N ARG A 22 -18.60 20.56 -19.87
CA ARG A 22 -19.34 19.31 -20.12
C ARG A 22 -20.57 19.12 -19.25
N HIS A 23 -20.66 19.89 -18.15
CA HIS A 23 -21.73 19.77 -17.16
C HIS A 23 -22.47 21.09 -16.98
N LYS A 24 -23.75 21.02 -16.63
CA LYS A 24 -24.57 22.20 -16.34
C LYS A 24 -24.65 22.41 -14.83
N PHE A 25 -23.84 23.29 -14.28
CA PHE A 25 -23.88 23.77 -12.90
C PHE A 25 -23.35 25.21 -12.81
N GLU A 26 -23.77 25.94 -11.77
CA GLU A 26 -23.41 27.37 -11.60
C GLU A 26 -22.36 27.60 -10.52
N TYR A 27 -22.23 26.67 -9.56
CA TYR A 27 -21.27 26.79 -8.46
C TYR A 27 -19.81 26.75 -8.95
N ASP A 28 -18.90 27.28 -8.14
CA ASP A 28 -17.46 27.23 -8.40
C ASP A 28 -16.87 25.87 -8.02
N LEU A 29 -16.79 24.97 -9.01
CA LEU A 29 -16.20 23.64 -8.85
C LEU A 29 -14.71 23.73 -8.45
N ASN A 30 -13.98 24.76 -8.94
CA ASN A 30 -12.57 24.93 -8.67
C ASN A 30 -12.34 25.26 -7.19
N ALA A 31 -13.09 26.22 -6.63
CA ALA A 31 -13.02 26.55 -5.21
C ALA A 31 -13.43 25.35 -4.33
N ILE A 32 -14.50 24.63 -4.70
CA ILE A 32 -14.92 23.44 -3.95
C ILE A 32 -13.84 22.35 -3.94
N LEU A 33 -13.24 22.05 -5.10
CA LEU A 33 -12.23 20.99 -5.20
C LEU A 33 -10.95 21.37 -4.43
N SER A 34 -10.47 22.59 -4.54
CA SER A 34 -9.30 23.07 -3.82
C SER A 34 -9.50 23.01 -2.30
N ASP A 35 -10.63 23.47 -1.81
CA ASP A 35 -10.95 23.45 -0.39
C ASP A 35 -11.11 22.03 0.16
N LEU A 36 -11.71 21.12 -0.61
CA LEU A 36 -11.79 19.71 -0.25
C LEU A 36 -10.42 19.05 -0.14
N ILE A 37 -9.46 19.40 -1.00
CA ILE A 37 -8.09 18.90 -0.96
C ILE A 37 -7.35 19.50 0.24
N TYR A 38 -7.39 20.82 0.41
CA TYR A 38 -6.64 21.50 1.46
C TYR A 38 -7.14 21.10 2.85
N THR A 39 -8.46 21.06 3.06
CA THR A 39 -9.01 20.60 4.34
C THR A 39 -8.71 19.12 4.61
N ARG A 40 -8.61 18.28 3.58
CA ARG A 40 -8.22 16.88 3.78
C ARG A 40 -6.78 16.73 4.27
N VAL A 41 -5.87 17.60 3.86
CA VAL A 41 -4.48 17.62 4.33
C VAL A 41 -4.36 18.29 5.71
N LEU A 42 -5.02 19.45 5.88
CA LEU A 42 -4.80 20.31 7.05
C LEU A 42 -5.70 19.93 8.23
N GLU A 43 -6.97 19.64 7.98
CA GLU A 43 -8.00 19.39 9.00
C GLU A 43 -8.97 18.31 8.50
N PRO A 44 -8.53 17.03 8.46
CA PRO A 44 -9.35 15.93 7.98
C PRO A 44 -10.64 15.80 8.78
N SER A 45 -11.79 15.83 8.09
CA SER A 45 -13.08 15.80 8.76
C SER A 45 -14.23 15.45 7.80
N SER A 46 -15.48 15.53 8.28
CA SER A 46 -16.69 15.40 7.47
C SER A 46 -16.79 16.54 6.43
N LYS A 47 -17.52 16.34 5.35
CA LYS A 47 -17.70 17.39 4.32
C LYS A 47 -18.30 18.69 4.87
N SER A 48 -19.22 18.58 5.83
CA SER A 48 -19.78 19.75 6.52
C SER A 48 -18.77 20.47 7.39
N SER A 49 -17.90 19.73 8.10
CA SER A 49 -16.84 20.32 8.91
C SER A 49 -15.74 20.91 8.02
N SER A 50 -15.35 20.23 6.93
CA SER A 50 -14.42 20.76 5.93
C SER A 50 -14.90 22.09 5.34
N PHE A 51 -16.20 22.21 5.01
CA PHE A 51 -16.78 23.47 4.54
C PHE A 51 -16.67 24.60 5.58
N ARG A 52 -16.85 24.27 6.88
CA ARG A 52 -16.69 25.26 7.96
C ARG A 52 -15.22 25.66 8.15
N ALA A 53 -14.31 24.70 8.08
CA ALA A 53 -12.87 24.94 8.18
C ALA A 53 -12.37 25.82 7.01
N ALA A 54 -12.85 25.59 5.81
CA ALA A 54 -12.50 26.38 4.63
C ALA A 54 -12.84 27.87 4.77
N LYS A 55 -13.85 28.24 5.56
CA LYS A 55 -14.19 29.64 5.85
C LYS A 55 -13.08 30.42 6.57
N GLN A 56 -12.11 29.71 7.14
CA GLN A 56 -10.95 30.30 7.81
C GLN A 56 -9.71 30.41 6.90
N PHE A 57 -9.81 29.93 5.66
CA PHE A 57 -8.74 30.07 4.70
C PHE A 57 -8.58 31.51 4.22
N LEU A 58 -7.42 31.82 3.66
CA LEU A 58 -7.11 33.14 3.09
C LEU A 58 -8.13 33.56 2.01
N GLU A 59 -8.63 32.62 1.26
CA GLU A 59 -9.68 32.79 0.27
C GLU A 59 -10.92 32.00 0.75
N PRO A 60 -11.88 32.64 1.43
CA PRO A 60 -13.04 31.94 1.97
C PRO A 60 -13.99 31.46 0.86
N PRO A 61 -14.76 30.37 1.08
CA PRO A 61 -15.69 29.82 0.11
C PRO A 61 -16.70 30.84 -0.40
N THR A 62 -16.89 30.88 -1.71
CA THR A 62 -17.94 31.66 -2.41
C THR A 62 -19.14 30.81 -2.77
N TYR A 63 -19.21 29.57 -2.31
CA TYR A 63 -20.23 28.55 -2.57
C TYR A 63 -20.91 28.11 -1.25
N GLU A 64 -22.02 27.40 -1.37
CA GLU A 64 -22.77 26.91 -0.22
C GLU A 64 -22.51 25.41 0.05
N LEU A 65 -22.81 24.94 1.26
CA LEU A 65 -22.63 23.53 1.64
C LEU A 65 -23.34 22.55 0.71
N HIS A 66 -24.53 22.89 0.22
CA HIS A 66 -25.27 22.02 -0.68
C HIS A 66 -24.57 21.87 -2.04
N ASP A 67 -23.79 22.85 -2.48
CA ASP A 67 -23.01 22.79 -3.71
C ASP A 67 -21.84 21.82 -3.57
N VAL A 68 -21.23 21.71 -2.37
CA VAL A 68 -20.24 20.67 -2.09
C VAL A 68 -20.81 19.29 -2.40
N TYR A 69 -22.00 18.96 -1.91
CA TYR A 69 -22.60 17.64 -2.15
C TYR A 69 -23.03 17.41 -3.61
N ARG A 70 -23.35 18.45 -4.36
CA ARG A 70 -23.59 18.39 -5.81
C ARG A 70 -22.30 18.17 -6.57
N ALA A 71 -21.24 18.91 -6.20
CA ALA A 71 -19.91 18.79 -6.78
C ALA A 71 -19.33 17.39 -6.61
N LEU A 72 -19.57 16.71 -5.47
CA LEU A 72 -19.11 15.31 -5.28
C LEU A 72 -19.65 14.39 -6.37
N SER A 73 -20.90 14.54 -6.81
CA SER A 73 -21.46 13.69 -7.88
C SER A 73 -20.79 13.96 -9.24
N VAL A 74 -20.50 15.22 -9.55
CA VAL A 74 -19.75 15.61 -10.77
C VAL A 74 -18.31 15.09 -10.72
N LEU A 75 -17.62 15.27 -9.59
CA LEU A 75 -16.24 14.79 -9.41
C LEU A 75 -16.15 13.25 -9.54
N ALA A 76 -17.15 12.53 -9.04
CA ALA A 76 -17.21 11.08 -9.19
C ALA A 76 -17.37 10.64 -10.65
N SER A 77 -18.20 11.33 -11.43
CA SER A 77 -18.40 11.01 -12.86
C SER A 77 -17.18 11.32 -13.69
N GLU A 78 -16.34 12.27 -13.29
CA GLU A 78 -15.12 12.70 -13.97
C GLU A 78 -13.84 12.11 -13.34
N MET A 79 -13.96 11.16 -12.43
CA MET A 79 -12.86 10.64 -11.62
C MET A 79 -11.67 10.14 -12.47
N ASP A 80 -11.94 9.43 -13.56
CA ASP A 80 -10.89 8.88 -14.42
C ASP A 80 -10.21 9.96 -15.25
N PHE A 81 -10.99 10.91 -15.76
CA PHE A 81 -10.48 12.07 -16.44
C PHE A 81 -9.57 12.92 -15.53
N ILE A 82 -10.01 13.19 -14.30
CA ILE A 82 -9.21 13.96 -13.33
C ILE A 82 -7.88 13.25 -13.04
N GLN A 83 -7.91 11.95 -12.77
CA GLN A 83 -6.68 11.17 -12.51
C GLN A 83 -5.71 11.22 -13.71
N SER A 84 -6.21 11.04 -14.92
CA SER A 84 -5.40 11.11 -16.14
C SER A 84 -4.76 12.49 -16.34
N GLU A 85 -5.53 13.57 -16.14
CA GLU A 85 -5.01 14.94 -16.32
C GLU A 85 -3.99 15.32 -15.24
N VAL A 86 -4.23 14.97 -13.97
CA VAL A 86 -3.26 15.25 -12.90
C VAL A 86 -1.97 14.44 -13.06
N TYR A 87 -2.05 13.20 -13.58
CA TYR A 87 -0.85 12.45 -13.92
C TYR A 87 -0.04 13.19 -14.99
N LYS A 88 -0.66 13.55 -16.12
CA LYS A 88 0.00 14.28 -17.24
C LYS A 88 0.61 15.61 -16.78
N ASN A 89 -0.05 16.30 -15.86
CA ASN A 89 0.42 17.59 -15.35
C ASN A 89 1.44 17.45 -14.20
N SER A 90 1.61 16.26 -13.58
CA SER A 90 2.44 16.08 -12.38
C SER A 90 3.95 16.15 -12.64
N PHE A 91 4.37 16.28 -13.89
CA PHE A 91 5.77 16.46 -14.29
C PHE A 91 6.28 17.90 -14.16
N PHE A 92 5.48 18.84 -13.66
CA PHE A 92 5.88 20.24 -13.50
C PHE A 92 7.04 20.46 -12.50
N LEU A 93 7.29 19.50 -11.61
CA LEU A 93 8.45 19.49 -10.68
C LEU A 93 9.64 18.67 -11.22
N GLY A 94 9.62 18.28 -12.47
CA GLY A 94 10.60 17.41 -13.11
C GLY A 94 10.08 15.99 -13.37
N ASP A 95 10.93 15.15 -13.95
CA ASP A 95 10.57 13.79 -14.35
C ASP A 95 10.14 12.94 -13.17
N ARG A 96 9.12 12.10 -13.36
CA ARG A 96 8.66 11.10 -12.39
C ARG A 96 9.37 9.76 -12.65
N MET A 97 9.54 8.95 -11.60
CA MET A 97 10.03 7.58 -11.73
C MET A 97 8.93 6.60 -12.16
N ASP A 98 8.17 6.95 -13.19
CA ASP A 98 7.02 6.19 -13.69
C ASP A 98 7.39 4.95 -14.53
N ARG A 99 8.69 4.66 -14.66
CA ARG A 99 9.21 3.39 -15.16
C ARG A 99 9.14 2.26 -14.14
N ILE A 100 8.87 2.58 -12.88
CA ILE A 100 8.62 1.63 -11.81
C ILE A 100 7.25 1.95 -11.23
N LEU A 101 6.34 0.98 -11.22
CA LEU A 101 5.02 1.13 -10.66
C LEU A 101 4.78 0.12 -9.54
N TYR A 102 4.65 0.62 -8.33
CA TYR A 102 4.21 -0.18 -7.18
C TYR A 102 2.70 -0.27 -7.16
N TYR A 103 2.19 -1.47 -7.03
CA TYR A 103 0.77 -1.75 -6.89
C TYR A 103 0.46 -2.51 -5.61
N ASP A 104 -0.51 -2.03 -4.87
CA ASP A 104 -1.07 -2.74 -3.72
C ASP A 104 -2.55 -2.39 -3.53
N CYS A 105 -3.23 -3.21 -2.74
CA CYS A 105 -4.62 -3.03 -2.34
C CYS A 105 -4.74 -2.81 -0.84
N THR A 106 -5.68 -1.96 -0.47
CA THR A 106 -6.12 -1.84 0.93
C THR A 106 -7.63 -1.78 1.00
N ASN A 107 -8.18 -1.77 2.21
CA ASN A 107 -9.60 -1.62 2.41
C ASN A 107 -9.92 -0.57 3.47
N TYR A 108 -11.14 -0.03 3.35
CA TYR A 108 -11.69 0.99 4.22
C TYR A 108 -13.05 0.53 4.71
N TYR A 109 -13.30 0.63 6.02
CA TYR A 109 -14.54 0.18 6.63
C TYR A 109 -15.58 1.31 6.72
N PHE A 110 -16.84 0.89 6.83
CA PHE A 110 -17.99 1.74 7.08
C PHE A 110 -18.60 1.36 8.42
N GLU A 111 -19.03 2.33 9.19
CA GLU A 111 -19.73 2.08 10.45
C GLU A 111 -21.23 1.80 10.18
N ILE A 112 -21.49 0.74 9.43
CA ILE A 112 -22.83 0.23 9.10
C ILE A 112 -22.90 -1.27 9.40
N GLU A 113 -24.10 -1.79 9.63
CA GLU A 113 -24.33 -3.20 9.95
C GLU A 113 -24.76 -4.03 8.72
N GLN A 114 -25.19 -3.39 7.64
CA GLN A 114 -25.70 -4.09 6.46
C GLN A 114 -24.89 -3.74 5.22
N GLU A 115 -24.75 -4.72 4.34
CA GLU A 115 -24.17 -4.50 3.03
C GLU A 115 -25.04 -3.62 2.15
N ASP A 116 -24.40 -2.73 1.37
CA ASP A 116 -25.09 -1.87 0.41
C ASP A 116 -24.14 -1.53 -0.76
N GLY A 117 -24.53 -1.78 -2.00
CA GLY A 117 -23.74 -1.56 -3.19
C GLY A 117 -22.37 -2.26 -3.10
N ASP A 118 -21.28 -1.51 -3.27
CA ASP A 118 -19.92 -1.99 -3.17
C ASP A 118 -19.43 -2.20 -1.72
N LYS A 119 -20.17 -1.72 -0.73
CA LYS A 119 -19.90 -1.96 0.69
C LYS A 119 -20.28 -3.39 1.07
N LYS A 120 -19.28 -4.28 1.08
CA LYS A 120 -19.47 -5.73 1.29
C LYS A 120 -18.67 -6.22 2.48
N TYR A 121 -19.18 -7.28 3.13
CA TYR A 121 -18.36 -8.02 4.07
C TYR A 121 -17.21 -8.73 3.34
N GLY A 122 -15.99 -8.56 3.86
CA GLY A 122 -14.80 -9.10 3.25
C GLY A 122 -13.69 -9.30 4.27
N LYS A 123 -12.51 -9.66 3.78
CA LYS A 123 -11.33 -9.81 4.63
C LYS A 123 -10.80 -8.42 5.04
N SER A 124 -11.31 -7.90 6.14
CA SER A 124 -10.81 -6.64 6.70
C SER A 124 -9.34 -6.76 7.11
N LYS A 125 -8.47 -5.90 6.58
CA LYS A 125 -7.05 -5.79 6.99
C LYS A 125 -6.92 -5.28 8.44
N GLU A 126 -8.00 -4.71 9.02
CA GLU A 126 -8.05 -4.20 10.38
C GLU A 126 -8.86 -5.11 11.33
N HIS A 127 -9.25 -6.30 10.85
CA HIS A 127 -10.04 -7.27 11.62
C HIS A 127 -11.37 -6.73 12.17
N ARG A 128 -11.96 -5.74 11.49
CA ARG A 128 -13.26 -5.19 11.86
C ARG A 128 -14.40 -6.01 11.25
N PRO A 129 -15.53 -6.14 11.95
CA PRO A 129 -16.69 -6.90 11.47
C PRO A 129 -17.55 -6.12 10.48
N ASN A 130 -17.20 -4.89 10.16
CA ASN A 130 -18.01 -3.99 9.34
C ASN A 130 -17.84 -4.26 7.83
N PRO A 131 -18.84 -3.88 7.00
CA PRO A 131 -18.66 -3.83 5.56
C PRO A 131 -17.49 -2.93 5.14
N ILE A 132 -16.79 -3.33 4.10
CA ILE A 132 -15.61 -2.63 3.58
C ILE A 132 -15.77 -2.35 2.09
N ILE A 133 -14.98 -1.41 1.58
CA ILE A 133 -14.66 -1.22 0.17
C ILE A 133 -13.17 -1.44 -0.03
N GLN A 134 -12.79 -1.99 -1.16
CA GLN A 134 -11.37 -2.16 -1.50
C GLN A 134 -10.90 -1.03 -2.41
N MET A 135 -9.64 -0.62 -2.24
CA MET A 135 -8.95 0.35 -3.08
C MET A 135 -7.65 -0.27 -3.58
N GLY A 136 -7.51 -0.35 -4.90
CA GLY A 136 -6.24 -0.59 -5.56
C GLY A 136 -5.59 0.75 -5.89
N LEU A 137 -4.29 0.88 -5.64
CA LEU A 137 -3.50 2.08 -5.87
C LEU A 137 -2.25 1.74 -6.66
N PHE A 138 -1.93 2.56 -7.65
CA PHE A 138 -0.60 2.62 -8.25
C PHE A 138 0.15 3.86 -7.77
N THR A 139 1.42 3.68 -7.42
CA THR A 139 2.39 4.76 -7.22
C THR A 139 3.58 4.56 -8.14
N ASP A 140 4.29 5.63 -8.44
CA ASP A 140 5.57 5.52 -9.13
C ASP A 140 6.71 5.09 -8.20
N GLY A 141 7.93 5.00 -8.73
CA GLY A 141 9.14 4.62 -8.01
C GLY A 141 9.52 5.53 -6.85
N ASP A 142 9.01 6.76 -6.82
CA ASP A 142 9.21 7.74 -5.73
C ASP A 142 8.03 7.73 -4.73
N GLY A 143 7.06 6.83 -4.89
CA GLY A 143 5.87 6.76 -4.04
C GLY A 143 4.86 7.89 -4.28
N ILE A 144 4.92 8.55 -5.45
CA ILE A 144 3.94 9.56 -5.83
C ILE A 144 2.74 8.85 -6.46
N PRO A 145 1.50 9.08 -5.97
CA PRO A 145 0.31 8.44 -6.50
C PRO A 145 0.13 8.67 -8.01
N LEU A 146 -0.29 7.62 -8.72
CA LEU A 146 -0.51 7.67 -10.16
C LEU A 146 -1.98 7.48 -10.50
N ALA A 147 -2.57 6.39 -10.02
CA ALA A 147 -3.98 6.08 -10.26
C ALA A 147 -4.54 5.16 -9.17
N PHE A 148 -5.86 5.23 -8.95
CA PHE A 148 -6.57 4.30 -8.08
C PHE A 148 -7.89 3.86 -8.69
N SER A 149 -8.43 2.75 -8.18
CA SER A 149 -9.80 2.31 -8.42
C SER A 149 -10.39 1.70 -7.16
N LEU A 150 -11.72 1.75 -7.05
CA LEU A 150 -12.47 1.16 -5.97
C LEU A 150 -13.14 -0.13 -6.45
N PHE A 151 -13.24 -1.09 -5.55
CA PHE A 151 -13.79 -2.41 -5.82
C PHE A 151 -14.69 -2.86 -4.65
N PRO A 152 -15.65 -3.74 -4.90
CA PRO A 152 -16.46 -4.32 -3.83
C PRO A 152 -15.62 -4.97 -2.74
N GLY A 153 -16.04 -4.84 -1.48
CA GLY A 153 -15.28 -5.31 -0.32
C GLY A 153 -15.00 -6.81 -0.27
N ASN A 154 -15.80 -7.62 -0.97
CA ASN A 154 -15.62 -9.08 -1.07
C ASN A 154 -14.88 -9.53 -2.34
N GLN A 155 -14.41 -8.60 -3.18
CA GLN A 155 -13.66 -8.96 -4.39
C GLN A 155 -12.30 -9.53 -4.03
N ASN A 156 -11.83 -10.52 -4.83
CA ASN A 156 -10.45 -10.99 -4.73
C ASN A 156 -9.49 -9.90 -5.21
N GLU A 157 -8.54 -9.50 -4.36
CA GLU A 157 -7.55 -8.44 -4.64
C GLU A 157 -6.77 -8.67 -5.94
N GLN A 158 -6.48 -9.92 -6.31
CA GLN A 158 -5.77 -10.25 -7.56
C GLN A 158 -6.52 -9.79 -8.82
N LYS A 159 -7.85 -9.73 -8.76
CA LYS A 159 -8.68 -9.29 -9.89
C LYS A 159 -8.74 -7.76 -10.04
N SER A 160 -8.25 -7.00 -9.07
CA SER A 160 -8.28 -5.54 -9.09
C SER A 160 -7.19 -4.92 -9.99
N LEU A 161 -6.08 -5.63 -10.22
CA LEU A 161 -4.96 -5.13 -11.02
C LEU A 161 -5.36 -4.84 -12.46
N LYS A 162 -5.89 -5.83 -13.16
CA LYS A 162 -6.16 -5.73 -14.61
C LYS A 162 -7.03 -4.54 -15.00
N PRO A 163 -8.18 -4.25 -14.33
CA PRO A 163 -8.98 -3.08 -14.69
C PRO A 163 -8.25 -1.76 -14.52
N LEU A 164 -7.48 -1.60 -13.43
CA LEU A 164 -6.77 -0.37 -13.15
C LEU A 164 -5.57 -0.20 -14.07
N GLU A 165 -4.81 -1.25 -14.37
CA GLU A 165 -3.71 -1.23 -15.31
C GLU A 165 -4.18 -0.92 -16.74
N THR A 166 -5.30 -1.53 -17.17
CA THR A 166 -5.91 -1.22 -18.47
C THR A 166 -6.23 0.28 -18.61
N LYS A 167 -6.76 0.90 -17.55
CA LYS A 167 -7.02 2.33 -17.48
C LYS A 167 -5.74 3.16 -17.64
N ILE A 168 -4.65 2.77 -16.97
CA ILE A 168 -3.36 3.45 -17.08
C ILE A 168 -2.84 3.40 -18.51
N LEU A 169 -2.85 2.22 -19.13
CA LEU A 169 -2.39 2.01 -20.50
C LEU A 169 -3.20 2.83 -21.51
N GLN A 170 -4.54 2.87 -21.36
CA GLN A 170 -5.42 3.51 -22.35
C GLN A 170 -5.53 5.02 -22.19
N GLN A 171 -5.50 5.54 -20.95
CA GLN A 171 -5.85 6.93 -20.68
C GLN A 171 -4.67 7.80 -20.28
N PHE A 172 -3.62 7.21 -19.70
CA PHE A 172 -2.51 7.97 -19.16
C PHE A 172 -1.32 8.03 -20.12
N GLY A 173 -1.22 7.08 -21.06
CA GLY A 173 -0.09 6.94 -21.96
C GLY A 173 1.17 6.40 -21.26
N CYS A 174 0.99 5.73 -20.11
CA CYS A 174 2.05 5.05 -19.37
C CYS A 174 2.04 3.57 -19.76
N ASP A 175 2.88 3.18 -20.72
CA ASP A 175 2.90 1.85 -21.35
C ASP A 175 4.21 1.08 -21.13
N LYS A 176 5.23 1.74 -20.58
CA LYS A 176 6.56 1.18 -20.29
C LYS A 176 6.86 1.26 -18.81
N PHE A 177 6.75 0.15 -18.10
CA PHE A 177 7.05 0.13 -16.66
C PHE A 177 7.37 -1.28 -16.16
N ILE A 178 8.01 -1.32 -15.02
CA ILE A 178 8.19 -2.52 -14.20
C ILE A 178 7.07 -2.55 -13.14
N TYR A 179 6.21 -3.53 -13.23
CA TYR A 179 5.16 -3.79 -12.23
C TYR A 179 5.76 -4.42 -10.98
N CYS A 180 5.53 -3.81 -9.82
CA CYS A 180 6.00 -4.33 -8.54
C CYS A 180 4.83 -4.55 -7.58
N SER A 181 4.73 -5.76 -7.00
CA SER A 181 3.71 -6.09 -6.00
C SER A 181 4.16 -7.13 -4.99
N ASP A 182 3.31 -7.32 -3.97
CA ASP A 182 3.49 -8.38 -3.00
C ASP A 182 3.06 -9.76 -3.53
N ALA A 183 3.30 -10.82 -2.74
CA ALA A 183 2.94 -12.20 -3.08
C ALA A 183 1.42 -12.45 -3.14
N GLY A 184 0.61 -11.58 -2.54
CA GLY A 184 -0.85 -11.63 -2.57
C GLY A 184 -1.42 -11.26 -3.94
N LEU A 185 -0.71 -10.40 -4.67
CA LEU A 185 -1.10 -9.85 -5.97
C LEU A 185 -0.32 -10.48 -7.14
N ALA A 186 0.61 -11.39 -6.87
CA ALA A 186 1.54 -12.01 -7.81
C ALA A 186 0.98 -13.30 -8.44
N SER A 187 -0.30 -13.35 -8.82
CA SER A 187 -0.86 -14.49 -9.54
C SER A 187 -0.18 -14.67 -10.91
N GLU A 188 -0.19 -15.88 -11.46
CA GLU A 188 0.35 -16.15 -12.81
C GLU A 188 -0.29 -15.24 -13.86
N ASP A 189 -1.61 -15.02 -13.79
CA ASP A 189 -2.33 -14.16 -14.73
C ASP A 189 -1.85 -12.69 -14.64
N ASN A 190 -1.57 -12.18 -13.44
CA ASN A 190 -1.02 -10.84 -13.25
C ASN A 190 0.42 -10.72 -13.77
N ARG A 191 1.24 -11.77 -13.63
CA ARG A 191 2.59 -11.81 -14.21
C ARG A 191 2.52 -11.86 -15.73
N VAL A 192 1.69 -12.72 -16.31
CA VAL A 192 1.48 -12.80 -17.77
C VAL A 192 1.01 -11.47 -18.33
N LEU A 193 0.10 -10.77 -17.64
CA LEU A 193 -0.35 -9.44 -18.04
C LEU A 193 0.83 -8.46 -18.15
N ASN A 194 1.78 -8.53 -17.23
CA ASN A 194 2.95 -7.65 -17.17
C ASN A 194 4.20 -8.17 -17.91
N TYR A 195 4.14 -9.37 -18.45
CA TYR A 195 5.16 -9.94 -19.36
C TYR A 195 5.01 -9.46 -20.80
N MET A 196 3.87 -8.82 -21.13
CA MET A 196 3.52 -8.44 -22.49
C MET A 196 3.86 -6.98 -22.79
N GLY A 197 4.27 -6.71 -24.02
CA GLY A 197 4.56 -5.36 -24.53
C GLY A 197 5.91 -4.84 -24.04
N GLN A 198 5.93 -3.62 -23.54
CA GLN A 198 7.14 -2.97 -22.99
C GLN A 198 7.11 -2.94 -21.44
N ARG A 199 6.45 -3.90 -20.84
CA ARG A 199 6.34 -4.06 -19.38
C ARG A 199 7.22 -5.21 -18.92
N ALA A 200 7.56 -5.17 -17.66
CA ALA A 200 8.21 -6.25 -16.92
C ALA A 200 7.59 -6.34 -15.52
N PHE A 201 7.93 -7.37 -14.77
CA PHE A 201 7.47 -7.47 -13.39
C PHE A 201 8.59 -7.84 -12.41
N ILE A 202 8.47 -7.34 -11.19
CA ILE A 202 9.22 -7.76 -10.01
C ILE A 202 8.21 -8.01 -8.90
N VAL A 203 8.03 -9.26 -8.48
CA VAL A 203 7.00 -9.63 -7.51
C VAL A 203 7.57 -10.47 -6.39
N THR A 204 7.08 -10.25 -5.18
CA THR A 204 7.40 -11.14 -4.06
C THR A 204 6.85 -12.54 -4.32
N GLN A 205 7.66 -13.56 -4.06
CA GLN A 205 7.29 -14.96 -4.17
C GLN A 205 7.23 -15.61 -2.80
N SER A 206 6.11 -16.28 -2.48
CA SER A 206 6.05 -17.10 -1.27
C SER A 206 6.83 -18.39 -1.47
N ILE A 207 7.93 -18.60 -0.73
CA ILE A 207 8.74 -19.82 -0.78
C ILE A 207 7.88 -21.05 -0.44
N LYS A 208 6.95 -20.93 0.51
CA LYS A 208 6.04 -22.02 0.92
C LYS A 208 5.10 -22.48 -0.20
N LYS A 209 4.85 -21.62 -1.20
CA LYS A 209 3.96 -21.92 -2.34
C LYS A 209 4.72 -22.36 -3.59
N LEU A 210 6.04 -22.44 -3.56
CA LEU A 210 6.83 -22.97 -4.65
C LEU A 210 6.57 -24.48 -4.84
N PRO A 211 6.73 -25.01 -6.06
CA PRO A 211 6.83 -26.44 -6.30
C PRO A 211 7.86 -27.10 -5.38
N ALA A 212 7.72 -28.39 -5.14
CA ALA A 212 8.53 -29.10 -4.14
C ALA A 212 10.05 -29.01 -4.43
N GLU A 213 10.44 -29.10 -5.70
CA GLU A 213 11.85 -29.04 -6.14
C GLU A 213 12.43 -27.65 -5.92
N ASP A 214 11.76 -26.60 -6.42
CA ASP A 214 12.18 -25.22 -6.28
C ASP A 214 12.21 -24.79 -4.80
N ARG A 215 11.23 -25.26 -4.00
CA ARG A 215 11.21 -25.01 -2.56
C ARG A 215 12.38 -25.70 -1.86
N ALA A 216 12.70 -26.96 -2.21
CA ALA A 216 13.84 -27.67 -1.66
C ALA A 216 15.17 -26.97 -2.03
N TRP A 217 15.28 -26.46 -3.27
CA TRP A 217 16.42 -25.68 -3.69
C TRP A 217 16.49 -24.35 -2.91
N ALA A 218 15.39 -23.63 -2.78
CA ALA A 218 15.34 -22.35 -2.04
C ALA A 218 15.83 -22.50 -0.60
N LEU A 219 15.48 -23.60 0.07
CA LEU A 219 15.84 -23.88 1.47
C LEU A 219 17.29 -24.36 1.67
N LYS A 220 18.00 -24.81 0.61
CA LYS A 220 19.41 -25.18 0.72
C LYS A 220 20.26 -23.96 1.12
N LYS A 221 21.11 -24.12 2.12
CA LYS A 221 22.02 -23.07 2.63
C LYS A 221 23.28 -22.88 1.80
N THR A 222 23.40 -23.58 0.68
CA THR A 222 24.54 -23.53 -0.26
C THR A 222 24.16 -22.80 -1.53
N GLY A 223 25.16 -22.36 -2.30
CA GLY A 223 24.99 -21.66 -3.57
C GLY A 223 24.69 -20.17 -3.44
N PHE A 224 24.74 -19.62 -2.24
CA PHE A 224 24.58 -18.18 -2.04
C PHE A 224 25.85 -17.41 -2.41
N LYS A 225 25.63 -16.18 -2.86
CA LYS A 225 26.65 -15.15 -3.11
C LYS A 225 26.37 -13.94 -2.22
N ARG A 226 27.39 -13.19 -1.87
CA ARG A 226 27.22 -11.89 -1.21
C ARG A 226 26.75 -10.86 -2.23
N LEU A 227 25.71 -10.09 -1.90
CA LEU A 227 25.12 -9.14 -2.84
C LEU A 227 26.09 -8.00 -3.26
N SER A 228 27.04 -7.64 -2.39
CA SER A 228 27.93 -6.50 -2.63
C SER A 228 29.11 -6.79 -3.58
N ASP A 229 29.51 -8.06 -3.74
CA ASP A 229 30.73 -8.41 -4.49
C ASP A 229 30.65 -9.79 -5.19
N ASP A 230 29.49 -10.40 -5.22
CA ASP A 230 29.17 -11.72 -5.83
C ASP A 230 30.04 -12.88 -5.37
N LYS A 231 30.76 -12.73 -4.25
CA LYS A 231 31.57 -13.81 -3.70
C LYS A 231 30.71 -14.95 -3.18
N PRO A 232 31.03 -16.19 -3.57
CA PRO A 232 30.35 -17.37 -3.04
C PRO A 232 30.50 -17.48 -1.53
N VAL A 233 29.40 -17.78 -0.84
CA VAL A 233 29.33 -17.86 0.62
C VAL A 233 28.56 -19.11 1.05
N ASP A 234 29.04 -19.77 2.08
CA ASP A 234 28.35 -20.84 2.79
C ASP A 234 27.65 -20.22 4.02
N LEU A 235 26.34 -20.15 4.01
CA LEU A 235 25.54 -19.55 5.09
C LEU A 235 25.72 -20.24 6.44
N THR A 236 26.26 -21.48 6.48
CA THR A 236 26.54 -22.20 7.73
C THR A 236 27.80 -21.69 8.45
N LYS A 237 28.62 -20.89 7.76
CA LYS A 237 29.90 -20.37 8.25
C LYS A 237 29.87 -18.87 8.55
N LEU A 238 28.69 -18.25 8.54
CA LEU A 238 28.55 -16.82 8.84
C LEU A 238 28.93 -16.51 10.29
N THR A 239 29.52 -15.37 10.49
CA THR A 239 29.95 -14.83 11.78
C THR A 239 29.15 -13.58 12.15
N ASP A 240 29.37 -13.01 13.34
CA ASP A 240 28.69 -11.78 13.76
C ASP A 240 29.05 -10.57 12.88
N ASP A 241 30.21 -10.56 12.25
CA ASP A 241 30.62 -9.51 11.31
C ASP A 241 29.76 -9.49 10.03
N ASP A 242 29.14 -10.61 9.71
CA ASP A 242 28.26 -10.78 8.55
C ASP A 242 26.82 -10.30 8.79
N LYS A 243 26.49 -9.85 9.99
CA LYS A 243 25.13 -9.54 10.45
C LYS A 243 24.36 -8.57 9.55
N ASN A 244 25.04 -7.61 8.94
CA ASN A 244 24.44 -6.58 8.10
C ASN A 244 24.57 -6.86 6.60
N GLN A 245 25.11 -8.01 6.22
CA GLN A 245 25.26 -8.40 4.83
C GLN A 245 23.96 -9.02 4.29
N LEU A 246 23.75 -8.88 2.98
CA LEU A 246 22.68 -9.55 2.25
C LEU A 246 23.30 -10.56 1.28
N TYR A 247 22.73 -11.75 1.24
CA TYR A 247 23.17 -12.84 0.37
C TYR A 247 22.04 -13.21 -0.56
N TYR A 248 22.38 -13.68 -1.76
CA TYR A 248 21.39 -14.12 -2.73
C TYR A 248 21.84 -15.36 -3.47
N LYS A 249 20.90 -16.06 -4.07
CA LYS A 249 21.08 -17.05 -5.13
C LYS A 249 19.91 -16.96 -6.08
N ASP A 250 20.09 -17.29 -7.32
CA ASP A 250 19.08 -17.23 -8.36
C ASP A 250 19.10 -18.48 -9.23
N GLU A 251 17.94 -18.81 -9.80
CA GLU A 251 17.78 -19.85 -10.81
C GLU A 251 16.62 -19.53 -11.76
N PRO A 252 16.60 -20.10 -12.97
CA PRO A 252 15.44 -20.02 -13.85
C PRO A 252 14.21 -20.71 -13.23
N LEU A 253 13.06 -20.05 -13.35
CA LEU A 253 11.76 -20.59 -12.95
C LEU A 253 10.82 -20.53 -14.16
N THR A 254 10.89 -21.53 -15.03
CA THR A 254 10.08 -21.57 -16.24
C THR A 254 8.74 -22.24 -15.99
N THR A 255 7.66 -21.59 -16.39
CA THR A 255 6.31 -22.18 -16.46
C THR A 255 5.89 -22.32 -17.93
N LYS A 256 4.72 -22.91 -18.19
CA LYS A 256 4.20 -23.02 -19.57
C LYS A 256 3.94 -21.67 -20.25
N LYS A 257 3.83 -20.58 -19.46
CA LYS A 257 3.43 -19.25 -19.96
C LYS A 257 4.52 -18.19 -19.78
N LEU A 258 5.52 -18.44 -18.93
CA LEU A 258 6.45 -17.42 -18.49
C LEU A 258 7.86 -17.98 -18.30
N ASP A 259 8.84 -17.28 -18.82
CA ASP A 259 10.24 -17.42 -18.44
C ASP A 259 10.55 -16.40 -17.35
N GLN A 260 10.99 -16.86 -16.20
CA GLN A 260 11.23 -16.05 -15.02
C GLN A 260 12.55 -16.43 -14.36
N LYS A 261 13.07 -15.53 -13.55
CA LYS A 261 14.18 -15.76 -12.62
C LYS A 261 13.63 -15.73 -11.19
N LEU A 262 13.89 -16.79 -10.42
CA LEU A 262 13.63 -16.85 -8.99
C LEU A 262 14.88 -16.43 -8.24
N ILE A 263 14.78 -15.38 -7.46
CA ILE A 263 15.85 -14.86 -6.62
C ILE A 263 15.49 -15.14 -5.16
N ILE A 264 16.35 -15.86 -4.45
CA ILE A 264 16.23 -16.10 -3.01
C ILE A 264 17.29 -15.26 -2.31
N THR A 265 16.87 -14.42 -1.39
CA THR A 265 17.77 -13.66 -0.53
C THR A 265 17.82 -14.23 0.88
N TYR A 266 18.94 -14.01 1.57
CA TYR A 266 19.12 -14.33 2.97
C TYR A 266 19.76 -13.15 3.72
N SER A 267 19.11 -12.76 4.82
CA SER A 267 19.57 -11.71 5.73
C SER A 267 19.76 -12.27 7.13
N PRO A 268 20.99 -12.32 7.69
CA PRO A 268 21.22 -12.75 9.07
C PRO A 268 20.46 -11.91 10.09
N LYS A 269 20.36 -10.60 9.87
CA LYS A 269 19.62 -9.67 10.71
C LYS A 269 18.12 -10.03 10.74
N TYR A 270 17.55 -10.34 9.58
CA TYR A 270 16.14 -10.73 9.48
C TYR A 270 15.90 -12.11 10.09
N ALA A 271 16.83 -13.06 9.91
CA ALA A 271 16.78 -14.37 10.55
C ALA A 271 16.77 -14.25 12.10
N ALA A 272 17.65 -13.43 12.65
CA ALA A 272 17.70 -13.17 14.08
C ALA A 272 16.38 -12.55 14.61
N TYR A 273 15.81 -11.61 13.88
CA TYR A 273 14.52 -10.99 14.21
C TYR A 273 13.38 -12.02 14.21
N GLN A 274 13.28 -12.86 13.18
CA GLN A 274 12.25 -13.90 13.09
C GLN A 274 12.38 -14.94 14.21
N LYS A 275 13.63 -15.34 14.53
CA LYS A 275 13.94 -16.26 15.63
C LYS A 275 13.51 -15.66 16.98
N ALA A 276 13.74 -14.37 17.22
CA ALA A 276 13.34 -13.70 18.47
C ALA A 276 11.79 -13.68 18.61
N ILE A 277 11.06 -13.30 17.55
CA ILE A 277 9.58 -13.34 17.56
C ILE A 277 9.07 -14.75 17.82
N ARG A 278 9.65 -15.76 17.17
CA ARG A 278 9.23 -17.15 17.35
C ARG A 278 9.51 -17.63 18.77
N ALA A 279 10.64 -17.26 19.38
CA ALA A 279 10.95 -17.61 20.76
C ALA A 279 9.88 -17.08 21.75
N GLU A 280 9.41 -15.84 21.57
CA GLU A 280 8.30 -15.32 22.37
C GLU A 280 7.00 -16.10 22.17
N GLN A 281 6.70 -16.50 20.93
CA GLN A 281 5.50 -17.29 20.61
C GLN A 281 5.59 -18.69 21.20
N ILE A 282 6.77 -19.32 21.15
CA ILE A 282 7.03 -20.62 21.79
C ILE A 282 6.84 -20.53 23.31
N SER A 283 7.39 -19.49 23.97
CA SER A 283 7.20 -19.29 25.41
C SER A 283 5.72 -19.15 25.79
N ARG A 284 4.92 -18.46 24.96
CA ARG A 284 3.47 -18.40 25.15
C ARG A 284 2.77 -19.75 24.94
N ALA A 285 3.23 -20.53 23.95
CA ALA A 285 2.71 -21.88 23.66
C ALA A 285 3.02 -22.84 24.82
N GLU A 286 4.21 -22.80 25.41
CA GLU A 286 4.59 -23.58 26.61
C GLU A 286 3.66 -23.29 27.79
N LYS A 287 3.32 -22.03 28.02
CA LYS A 287 2.35 -21.65 29.06
C LYS A 287 0.95 -22.21 28.77
N MET A 288 0.53 -22.28 27.49
CA MET A 288 -0.74 -22.90 27.11
C MET A 288 -0.74 -24.42 27.37
N VAL A 289 0.37 -25.09 27.08
CA VAL A 289 0.55 -26.53 27.38
C VAL A 289 0.47 -26.77 28.89
N ALA A 290 1.21 -25.98 29.68
CA ALA A 290 1.24 -26.11 31.15
C ALA A 290 -0.13 -25.88 31.79
N ASN A 291 -0.91 -24.94 31.29
CA ASN A 291 -2.25 -24.62 31.80
C ASN A 291 -3.35 -25.55 31.29
N GLY A 292 -3.05 -26.50 30.38
CA GLY A 292 -4.03 -27.43 29.81
C GLY A 292 -5.20 -26.75 29.08
N SER A 293 -5.02 -25.49 28.65
CA SER A 293 -6.08 -24.67 28.07
C SER A 293 -5.78 -24.31 26.60
N LEU A 294 -6.40 -25.02 25.69
CA LEU A 294 -6.41 -24.64 24.26
C LEU A 294 -7.78 -24.05 23.93
N LYS A 295 -7.83 -22.71 23.85
CA LYS A 295 -8.93 -22.05 23.14
C LYS A 295 -8.80 -22.44 21.65
N LYS A 296 -9.95 -22.64 20.98
CA LYS A 296 -10.07 -23.03 19.56
C LYS A 296 -8.92 -22.45 18.72
N GLN A 297 -8.11 -23.30 18.07
CA GLN A 297 -7.02 -22.88 17.20
C GLN A 297 -7.55 -21.91 16.13
N ARG A 298 -7.11 -20.67 16.17
CA ARG A 298 -7.31 -19.73 15.07
C ARG A 298 -6.23 -20.01 14.02
N LYS A 299 -6.58 -20.04 12.74
CA LYS A 299 -5.64 -20.13 11.62
C LYS A 299 -4.90 -18.79 11.41
N ASN A 300 -4.25 -18.30 12.45
CA ASN A 300 -3.46 -17.08 12.41
C ASN A 300 -1.98 -17.44 12.51
N PRO A 301 -1.13 -17.07 11.54
CA PRO A 301 0.33 -17.32 11.60
C PRO A 301 0.99 -16.76 12.86
N ASN A 302 0.38 -15.76 13.50
CA ASN A 302 0.89 -15.14 14.72
C ASN A 302 0.33 -15.75 16.01
N ASP A 303 -0.57 -16.76 15.93
CA ASP A 303 -1.16 -17.40 17.10
C ASP A 303 -0.19 -18.45 17.67
N PRO A 304 0.30 -18.29 18.93
CA PRO A 304 1.14 -19.29 19.61
C PRO A 304 0.53 -20.70 19.62
N ALA A 305 -0.79 -20.79 19.62
CA ALA A 305 -1.51 -22.07 19.59
C ALA A 305 -1.18 -22.98 18.39
N ARG A 306 -0.58 -22.41 17.32
CA ARG A 306 -0.13 -23.21 16.15
C ARG A 306 1.02 -24.16 16.49
N PHE A 307 1.74 -23.90 17.58
CA PHE A 307 2.83 -24.74 18.07
C PHE A 307 2.36 -25.73 19.16
N VAL A 308 1.07 -25.77 19.46
CA VAL A 308 0.52 -26.69 20.46
C VAL A 308 -0.30 -27.76 19.76
N ASN A 309 0.09 -29.02 19.95
CA ASN A 309 -0.65 -30.19 19.52
C ASN A 309 -1.33 -30.86 20.73
N LYS A 310 -2.29 -31.73 20.42
CA LYS A 310 -3.02 -32.51 21.44
C LYS A 310 -3.11 -33.99 21.03
N VAL A 311 -2.97 -34.86 21.99
CA VAL A 311 -3.24 -36.26 21.85
C VAL A 311 -4.30 -36.67 22.88
N ALA A 312 -5.25 -37.51 22.47
CA ALA A 312 -6.22 -38.10 23.38
C ALA A 312 -5.72 -39.49 23.76
N VAL A 313 -5.50 -39.71 25.05
CA VAL A 313 -5.09 -41.02 25.57
C VAL A 313 -6.27 -41.63 26.31
N THR A 314 -6.70 -42.84 25.93
CA THR A 314 -7.72 -43.61 26.63
C THR A 314 -7.05 -44.73 27.39
N ASN A 315 -7.31 -44.88 28.68
CA ASN A 315 -7.15 -46.16 29.36
C ASN A 315 -8.43 -46.94 29.12
N GLU A 316 -8.33 -48.28 29.05
CA GLU A 316 -9.45 -49.16 28.76
C GLU A 316 -10.70 -48.81 29.59
N GLY A 317 -11.76 -48.34 28.93
CA GLY A 317 -13.05 -48.05 29.54
C GLY A 317 -13.24 -46.65 30.17
N GLU A 318 -12.23 -45.76 30.17
CA GLU A 318 -12.34 -44.41 30.72
C GLU A 318 -12.43 -43.32 29.65
N LYS A 319 -12.96 -42.13 30.06
CA LYS A 319 -12.96 -40.92 29.20
C LYS A 319 -11.53 -40.54 28.81
N ALA A 320 -11.29 -40.35 27.52
CA ALA A 320 -10.00 -39.93 27.00
C ALA A 320 -9.49 -38.65 27.70
N LYS A 321 -8.31 -38.70 28.29
CA LYS A 321 -7.62 -37.52 28.78
C LYS A 321 -6.86 -36.86 27.64
N ILE A 322 -7.08 -35.57 27.43
CA ILE A 322 -6.38 -34.79 26.42
C ILE A 322 -5.07 -34.28 27.01
N HIS A 323 -3.96 -34.66 26.42
CA HIS A 323 -2.64 -34.13 26.72
C HIS A 323 -2.21 -33.17 25.65
N TYR A 324 -1.78 -31.96 26.06
CA TYR A 324 -1.23 -30.96 25.18
C TYR A 324 0.29 -31.03 25.20
N TYR A 325 0.92 -30.85 24.03
CA TYR A 325 2.38 -30.86 23.92
C TYR A 325 2.84 -29.85 22.87
N LEU A 326 4.10 -29.45 22.95
CA LEU A 326 4.71 -28.53 22.00
C LEU A 326 5.08 -29.29 20.72
N ASP A 327 4.66 -28.77 19.55
CA ASP A 327 4.96 -29.34 18.24
C ASP A 327 6.36 -28.91 17.79
N THR A 328 7.36 -29.67 18.19
CA THR A 328 8.78 -29.41 17.86
C THR A 328 9.06 -29.54 16.36
N ASP A 329 8.35 -30.41 15.65
CA ASP A 329 8.52 -30.58 14.21
C ASP A 329 8.03 -29.35 13.45
N LYS A 330 6.92 -28.77 13.91
CA LYS A 330 6.39 -27.53 13.36
C LYS A 330 7.32 -26.34 13.61
N ILE A 331 7.95 -26.29 14.76
CA ILE A 331 8.94 -25.26 15.08
C ILE A 331 10.14 -25.40 14.14
N ALA A 332 10.70 -26.59 14.00
CA ALA A 332 11.83 -26.87 13.11
C ALA A 332 11.50 -26.57 11.64
N GLU A 333 10.27 -26.92 11.19
CA GLU A 333 9.80 -26.55 9.85
C GLU A 333 9.80 -25.04 9.62
N GLU A 334 9.32 -24.25 10.59
CA GLU A 334 9.30 -22.77 10.46
C GLU A 334 10.71 -22.17 10.51
N GLU A 335 11.63 -22.74 11.26
CA GLU A 335 13.03 -22.30 11.35
C GLU A 335 13.79 -22.39 10.04
N MET A 336 13.42 -23.32 9.16
CA MET A 336 14.07 -23.44 7.85
C MET A 336 13.91 -22.21 6.96
N TYR A 337 12.88 -21.40 7.20
CA TYR A 337 12.55 -20.21 6.41
C TYR A 337 13.17 -18.91 6.96
N ASP A 338 13.85 -18.96 8.12
CA ASP A 338 14.38 -17.78 8.76
C ASP A 338 15.40 -17.06 7.89
N GLY A 339 15.20 -15.75 7.77
CA GLY A 339 16.06 -14.86 7.01
C GLY A 339 15.87 -14.94 5.49
N LEU A 340 15.06 -15.89 5.00
CA LEU A 340 14.84 -16.09 3.57
C LEU A 340 13.70 -15.19 3.06
N TYR A 341 13.91 -14.61 1.88
CA TYR A 341 12.92 -13.86 1.13
C TYR A 341 13.06 -14.21 -0.36
N ALA A 342 11.97 -14.19 -1.10
CA ALA A 342 12.00 -14.56 -2.50
C ALA A 342 11.32 -13.54 -3.41
N VAL A 343 11.93 -13.30 -4.56
CA VAL A 343 11.44 -12.43 -5.63
C VAL A 343 11.43 -13.22 -6.93
N CYS A 344 10.38 -13.03 -7.75
CA CYS A 344 10.32 -13.49 -9.14
C CYS A 344 10.27 -12.30 -10.08
N THR A 345 10.96 -12.42 -11.21
CA THR A 345 11.03 -11.39 -12.25
C THR A 345 11.22 -12.02 -13.63
N ASP A 346 10.77 -11.34 -14.68
CA ASP A 346 11.08 -11.64 -16.08
C ASP A 346 12.30 -10.86 -16.63
N LEU A 347 12.92 -10.05 -15.80
CA LEU A 347 14.19 -9.35 -16.09
C LEU A 347 15.36 -10.31 -15.92
N LEU A 348 15.55 -11.21 -16.91
CA LEU A 348 16.48 -12.35 -16.81
C LEU A 348 17.95 -11.91 -16.78
N ASP A 349 18.29 -10.89 -17.55
CA ASP A 349 19.67 -10.42 -17.75
C ASP A 349 20.04 -9.25 -16.83
N ASP A 350 19.06 -8.69 -16.08
CA ASP A 350 19.29 -7.54 -15.22
C ASP A 350 20.03 -7.93 -13.93
N ASP A 351 20.78 -6.98 -13.39
CA ASP A 351 21.52 -7.14 -12.14
C ASP A 351 20.59 -7.43 -10.95
N VAL A 352 20.96 -8.40 -10.12
CA VAL A 352 20.15 -8.82 -8.98
C VAL A 352 20.03 -7.71 -7.92
N ALA A 353 21.09 -6.92 -7.72
CA ALA A 353 21.05 -5.82 -6.75
C ALA A 353 20.07 -4.73 -7.17
N ASP A 354 20.00 -4.41 -8.47
CA ASP A 354 19.03 -3.44 -8.99
C ASP A 354 17.58 -3.97 -8.88
N ILE A 355 17.34 -5.24 -9.19
CA ILE A 355 16.03 -5.89 -9.01
C ILE A 355 15.59 -5.83 -7.55
N LEU A 356 16.48 -6.17 -6.61
CA LEU A 356 16.18 -6.15 -5.19
C LEU A 356 15.92 -4.74 -4.67
N LYS A 357 16.69 -3.74 -5.12
CA LYS A 357 16.50 -2.33 -4.78
C LYS A 357 15.11 -1.84 -5.20
N VAL A 358 14.67 -2.20 -6.41
CA VAL A 358 13.31 -1.90 -6.87
C VAL A 358 12.26 -2.61 -6.01
N SER A 359 12.45 -3.89 -5.71
CA SER A 359 11.55 -4.65 -4.83
C SER A 359 11.43 -4.05 -3.42
N GLU A 360 12.54 -3.59 -2.86
CA GLU A 360 12.58 -2.94 -1.54
C GLU A 360 11.79 -1.63 -1.53
N GLY A 361 11.80 -0.85 -2.62
CA GLY A 361 11.09 0.42 -2.72
C GLY A 361 9.56 0.31 -2.53
N ARG A 362 8.99 -0.88 -2.50
CA ARG A 362 7.56 -1.11 -2.32
C ARG A 362 6.99 -0.58 -1.01
N TRP A 363 7.80 -0.37 0.04
CA TRP A 363 7.35 0.24 1.28
C TRP A 363 6.68 1.62 1.08
N GLN A 364 6.99 2.29 -0.01
CA GLN A 364 6.44 3.62 -0.33
C GLN A 364 4.92 3.58 -0.55
N ILE A 365 4.38 2.52 -1.16
CA ILE A 365 2.93 2.41 -1.32
C ILE A 365 2.24 2.08 0.01
N GLU A 366 2.90 1.31 0.88
CA GLU A 366 2.40 1.05 2.24
C GLU A 366 2.33 2.36 3.05
N ASP A 367 3.34 3.22 2.90
CA ASP A 367 3.37 4.55 3.51
C ASP A 367 2.28 5.48 2.95
N CYS A 368 1.96 5.38 1.66
CA CYS A 368 0.81 6.08 1.07
C CYS A 368 -0.51 5.67 1.73
N PHE A 369 -0.74 4.37 1.93
CA PHE A 369 -1.94 3.90 2.62
C PHE A 369 -1.98 4.30 4.09
N ARG A 370 -0.83 4.28 4.78
CA ARG A 370 -0.72 4.75 6.16
C ARG A 370 -1.12 6.22 6.25
N THR A 371 -0.56 7.08 5.39
CA THR A 371 -0.88 8.51 5.32
C THR A 371 -2.37 8.73 5.06
N MET A 372 -2.97 8.05 4.09
CA MET A 372 -4.41 8.18 3.80
C MET A 372 -5.28 7.76 4.99
N LYS A 373 -4.92 6.67 5.68
CA LYS A 373 -5.73 6.11 6.78
C LYS A 373 -5.58 6.89 8.08
N THR A 374 -4.37 7.32 8.41
CA THR A 374 -4.01 7.91 9.69
C THR A 374 -4.01 9.44 9.62
N ASP A 375 -3.22 9.99 8.69
CA ASP A 375 -2.98 11.43 8.66
C ASP A 375 -4.15 12.18 7.97
N PHE A 376 -4.78 11.56 6.97
CA PHE A 376 -5.91 12.14 6.24
C PHE A 376 -7.26 11.56 6.64
N GLU A 377 -7.32 10.71 7.64
CA GLU A 377 -8.56 10.14 8.19
C GLU A 377 -9.57 9.72 7.09
N ALA A 378 -9.07 9.02 6.06
CA ALA A 378 -9.94 8.54 4.97
C ALA A 378 -11.00 7.54 5.45
N ARG A 379 -10.94 7.12 6.70
CA ARG A 379 -11.86 6.21 7.38
C ARG A 379 -12.11 6.64 8.84
N PRO A 380 -13.26 6.32 9.42
CA PRO A 380 -14.43 5.70 8.80
C PRO A 380 -15.09 6.60 7.74
N VAL A 381 -15.75 5.98 6.75
CA VAL A 381 -16.43 6.72 5.68
C VAL A 381 -17.87 6.96 6.08
N TYR A 382 -18.27 8.23 6.20
CA TYR A 382 -19.61 8.65 6.65
C TYR A 382 -20.58 8.97 5.50
N LEU A 383 -20.21 8.67 4.26
CA LEU A 383 -21.03 8.87 3.08
C LEU A 383 -21.75 7.58 2.69
N ASN A 384 -23.03 7.70 2.29
CA ASN A 384 -23.86 6.54 1.95
C ASN A 384 -23.94 6.32 0.43
N ARG A 385 -24.08 7.38 -0.35
CA ARG A 385 -24.21 7.30 -1.81
C ARG A 385 -22.88 6.92 -2.46
N GLU A 386 -22.94 5.99 -3.40
CA GLU A 386 -21.78 5.42 -4.08
C GLU A 386 -20.96 6.48 -4.83
N ASP A 387 -21.61 7.39 -5.55
CA ASP A 387 -20.95 8.50 -6.23
C ASP A 387 -20.21 9.41 -5.25
N ARG A 388 -20.78 9.72 -4.10
CA ARG A 388 -20.12 10.53 -3.07
C ARG A 388 -18.96 9.81 -2.40
N ILE A 389 -19.05 8.48 -2.25
CA ILE A 389 -17.94 7.65 -1.77
C ILE A 389 -16.77 7.70 -2.76
N LYS A 390 -17.03 7.54 -4.06
CA LYS A 390 -16.03 7.68 -5.13
C LYS A 390 -15.33 9.05 -5.08
N ALA A 391 -16.11 10.12 -4.96
CA ALA A 391 -15.56 11.48 -4.83
C ALA A 391 -14.75 11.70 -3.55
N HIS A 392 -15.14 11.06 -2.43
CA HIS A 392 -14.36 11.11 -1.20
C HIS A 392 -12.96 10.51 -1.39
N PHE A 393 -12.88 9.32 -1.98
CA PHE A 393 -11.59 8.69 -2.24
C PHE A 393 -10.78 9.43 -3.31
N LEU A 394 -11.43 10.04 -4.30
CA LEU A 394 -10.75 10.95 -5.23
C LEU A 394 -10.14 12.15 -4.48
N THR A 395 -10.87 12.74 -3.54
CA THR A 395 -10.36 13.83 -2.70
C THR A 395 -9.16 13.38 -1.86
N CYS A 396 -9.23 12.20 -1.26
CA CYS A 396 -8.11 11.64 -0.49
C CYS A 396 -6.89 11.33 -1.37
N PHE A 397 -7.11 10.80 -2.57
CA PHE A 397 -6.06 10.57 -3.56
C PHE A 397 -5.38 11.88 -4.00
N LEU A 398 -6.16 12.91 -4.32
CA LEU A 398 -5.63 14.22 -4.70
C LEU A 398 -4.89 14.88 -3.54
N ALA A 399 -5.38 14.77 -2.32
CA ALA A 399 -4.70 15.25 -1.13
C ALA A 399 -3.34 14.54 -0.94
N LEU A 400 -3.29 13.21 -1.12
CA LEU A 400 -2.06 12.45 -1.07
C LEU A 400 -1.08 12.87 -2.17
N LEU A 401 -1.57 13.06 -3.39
CA LEU A 401 -0.76 13.55 -4.51
C LEU A 401 -0.15 14.93 -4.21
N HIS A 402 -0.96 15.89 -3.73
CA HIS A 402 -0.48 17.22 -3.33
C HIS A 402 0.59 17.14 -2.26
N PHE A 403 0.35 16.34 -1.23
CA PHE A 403 1.29 16.16 -0.12
C PHE A 403 2.62 15.55 -0.58
N ARG A 404 2.57 14.51 -1.42
CA ARG A 404 3.78 13.86 -1.96
C ARG A 404 4.57 14.79 -2.88
N LEU A 405 3.90 15.56 -3.74
CA LEU A 405 4.56 16.54 -4.60
C LEU A 405 5.15 17.70 -3.80
N LEU A 406 4.47 18.16 -2.75
CA LEU A 406 5.02 19.16 -1.85
C LEU A 406 6.27 18.64 -1.13
N ASN A 407 6.22 17.42 -0.57
CA ASN A 407 7.38 16.79 0.07
C ASN A 407 8.55 16.61 -0.91
N ARG A 408 8.27 16.24 -2.17
CA ARG A 408 9.27 16.17 -3.23
C ARG A 408 9.89 17.53 -3.52
N SER A 409 9.11 18.62 -3.59
CA SER A 409 9.62 19.99 -3.80
C SER A 409 10.57 20.42 -2.67
N LEU A 410 10.36 19.90 -1.46
CA LEU A 410 11.22 20.08 -0.28
C LEU A 410 12.35 19.05 -0.18
N LYS A 411 12.58 18.26 -1.24
CA LYS A 411 13.63 17.23 -1.34
C LYS A 411 13.56 16.16 -0.25
N GLY A 412 12.37 15.91 0.30
CA GLY A 412 12.17 14.91 1.35
C GLY A 412 12.89 15.22 2.67
N THR A 413 13.22 16.50 2.92
CA THR A 413 13.98 16.92 4.11
C THR A 413 13.20 16.76 5.41
N TYR A 414 11.87 16.75 5.33
CA TYR A 414 10.98 16.71 6.50
C TYR A 414 10.23 15.41 6.59
N THR A 415 9.96 14.96 7.82
CA THR A 415 9.03 13.85 8.06
C THR A 415 7.59 14.27 7.74
N THR A 416 6.71 13.29 7.51
CA THR A 416 5.27 13.54 7.32
C THR A 416 4.67 14.36 8.46
N GLU A 417 5.00 14.00 9.71
CA GLU A 417 4.53 14.69 10.92
C GLU A 417 5.00 16.15 10.97
N GLN A 418 6.30 16.40 10.75
CA GLN A 418 6.86 17.76 10.73
C GLN A 418 6.21 18.62 9.66
N LEU A 419 6.02 18.08 8.45
CA LEU A 419 5.43 18.83 7.35
C LEU A 419 3.97 19.18 7.63
N LEU A 420 3.17 18.21 8.11
CA LEU A 420 1.77 18.45 8.45
C LEU A 420 1.62 19.44 9.61
N HIS A 421 2.45 19.33 10.66
CA HIS A 421 2.46 20.27 11.78
C HIS A 421 2.76 21.69 11.28
N THR A 422 3.83 21.86 10.51
CA THR A 422 4.20 23.15 9.96
C THR A 422 3.09 23.75 9.09
N LEU A 423 2.46 22.94 8.22
CA LEU A 423 1.37 23.42 7.37
C LEU A 423 0.13 23.86 8.16
N LYS A 424 -0.13 23.27 9.33
CA LYS A 424 -1.25 23.64 10.21
C LYS A 424 -0.97 24.90 11.01
N ASP A 425 0.27 25.09 11.43
CA ASP A 425 0.64 26.16 12.37
C ASP A 425 1.10 27.45 11.69
N ILE A 426 1.48 27.35 10.41
CA ILE A 426 1.94 28.54 9.68
C ILE A 426 0.80 29.56 9.52
N LYS A 427 1.03 30.76 10.02
CA LYS A 427 0.09 31.89 9.92
C LYS A 427 0.54 32.82 8.82
N PHE A 428 -0.43 33.48 8.20
CA PHE A 428 -0.19 34.53 7.22
C PHE A 428 -0.92 35.82 7.64
N THR A 429 -0.31 36.93 7.35
CA THR A 429 -0.97 38.23 7.43
C THR A 429 -1.14 38.77 6.01
N ASP A 430 -2.27 39.43 5.78
CA ASP A 430 -2.50 40.19 4.55
C ASP A 430 -1.90 41.59 4.72
N ILE A 431 -1.01 41.97 3.82
CA ILE A 431 -0.42 43.29 3.79
C ILE A 431 -0.97 43.97 2.55
N GLU A 432 -1.68 45.08 2.77
CA GLU A 432 -2.29 45.88 1.71
C GLU A 432 -1.28 46.17 0.60
N GLU A 433 -1.65 45.92 -0.65
CA GLU A 433 -0.83 46.03 -1.87
C GLU A 433 0.38 45.08 -1.98
N GLN A 434 0.70 44.30 -0.95
CA GLN A 434 1.83 43.35 -0.98
C GLN A 434 1.40 41.87 -0.95
N GLY A 435 0.14 41.58 -0.56
CA GLY A 435 -0.42 40.26 -0.47
C GLY A 435 -0.04 39.50 0.82
N PHE A 436 -0.12 38.19 0.81
CA PHE A 436 0.02 37.38 2.00
C PHE A 436 1.49 37.10 2.35
N MET A 437 1.89 37.47 3.57
CA MET A 437 3.22 37.17 4.10
C MET A 437 3.16 36.24 5.30
N PRO A 438 4.06 35.24 5.39
CA PRO A 438 4.11 34.33 6.54
C PRO A 438 4.53 35.12 7.80
N VAL A 439 3.85 34.83 8.91
CA VAL A 439 4.18 35.36 10.23
C VAL A 439 5.02 34.29 10.96
N TYR A 440 6.25 34.67 11.28
CA TYR A 440 7.13 33.83 12.10
C TYR A 440 7.03 34.25 13.55
N GLU A 441 6.56 33.35 14.41
CA GLU A 441 6.74 33.49 15.86
C GLU A 441 8.21 33.15 16.17
N ARG A 442 8.93 34.10 16.82
CA ARG A 442 10.33 33.90 17.23
C ARG A 442 10.41 33.05 18.49
#